data_71e5acbd1bbe437babc4c758e61624f8
#
_entry.id   71e5acbd1bbe437babc4c758e61624f8
#
_cell.length_a   1.000
_cell.length_b   1.000
_cell.length_c   1.000
_cell.angle_alpha   90.00
_cell.angle_beta   90.00
_cell.angle_gamma   90.00
#
_symmetry.space_group_name_H-M   'P 1'
#
loop_
_entity.id
_entity.type
_entity.pdbx_description
1 polymer ?
#
loop_
_entity_poly.entity_id
_entity_poly.type
_entity_poly.pdbx_seq_one_letter_code
_entity_poly.pdbx_strand_id
1 'polypeptide(L)'
;MTSAANSSANGDVSGSQQPDCAADLNELLKPIANLPPEDQLTALIDSGLTESEALNSWKQLHSAPELTAPFVQRAETPDGGQELYPWVQLSGHRENFRPGLRPGTVLKLLCPCEADCLRQLTADPLLGEFVPRYFGTVRLEDGTEFLEMQDLLAEFPGCTGLMDCKMGSRTYLESELDGDPKPRRDLYNKMVEVDADAPTADEAAAQAVAKPRYMMWREQLSSTATLAFRIDGLQRLMASGRTHPVDLKRLRSRPEVSDTLAGFLEGRPDLRDAYLARLRKLRAALAPSEFFALREFIGSSLLFVHDQSPGHACVWMIDFGKIRLAPGRLSHTADWLHGNHEDGYLTGLDNLIGLFEDMQFPPSEPQ
;
A
#
# COMPACT_ATOMS: atom_id res chain seq x y z
N MET A 1 15.05 79.30 -25.45
CA MET A 1 16.25 79.44 -26.28
C MET A 1 16.86 78.07 -26.42
N THR A 2 16.72 77.58 -27.61
CA THR A 2 17.61 76.76 -28.47
C THR A 2 17.95 75.34 -27.92
N SER A 3 17.38 74.30 -28.46
CA SER A 3 17.54 73.72 -29.78
C SER A 3 18.78 72.83 -29.92
N ALA A 4 18.63 71.63 -30.18
CA ALA A 4 18.85 70.73 -31.32
C ALA A 4 19.33 69.37 -30.86
N ALA A 5 18.74 68.29 -31.17
CA ALA A 5 18.58 67.54 -32.41
C ALA A 5 19.76 66.57 -32.71
N ASN A 6 19.37 65.30 -32.87
CA ASN A 6 19.95 64.27 -33.75
C ASN A 6 21.22 63.54 -33.26
N SER A 7 21.37 62.25 -33.41
CA SER A 7 20.94 61.32 -34.47
C SER A 7 21.19 59.86 -34.06
N SER A 8 20.41 59.01 -34.68
CA SER A 8 20.46 57.58 -34.81
C SER A 8 21.85 56.94 -35.04
N ALA A 9 22.06 55.77 -34.41
CA ALA A 9 22.83 54.70 -35.02
C ALA A 9 22.26 53.34 -34.57
N ASN A 10 21.76 52.61 -35.53
CA ASN A 10 21.45 51.17 -35.46
C ASN A 10 22.72 50.38 -35.14
N GLY A 11 22.67 49.49 -34.17
CA GLY A 11 23.64 48.44 -33.95
C GLY A 11 22.92 47.13 -33.75
N ASP A 12 22.88 46.34 -34.81
CA ASP A 12 22.52 44.93 -34.78
C ASP A 12 23.33 44.22 -33.69
N VAL A 13 22.67 43.57 -32.72
CA VAL A 13 23.28 42.56 -31.89
C VAL A 13 22.55 41.26 -32.17
N SER A 14 23.28 40.42 -32.90
CA SER A 14 23.06 39.02 -33.18
C SER A 14 22.39 38.26 -32.03
N GLY A 15 21.26 37.60 -32.35
CA GLY A 15 20.63 36.62 -31.52
C GLY A 15 21.58 35.45 -31.24
N SER A 16 21.96 35.30 -29.99
CA SER A 16 22.50 34.04 -29.50
C SER A 16 21.34 33.05 -29.31
N GLN A 17 21.20 32.14 -30.26
CA GLN A 17 20.40 30.94 -30.08
C GLN A 17 20.93 30.19 -28.84
N GLN A 18 20.09 30.06 -27.82
CA GLN A 18 20.31 29.05 -26.78
C GLN A 18 20.23 27.66 -27.42
N PRO A 19 21.18 26.76 -27.17
CA PRO A 19 21.08 25.39 -27.64
C PRO A 19 19.86 24.71 -27.07
N ASP A 20 19.22 23.91 -27.92
CA ASP A 20 18.01 23.14 -27.65
C ASP A 20 18.35 21.99 -26.68
N CYS A 21 18.30 22.24 -25.38
CA CYS A 21 18.66 21.28 -24.33
C CYS A 21 17.83 19.97 -24.33
N ALA A 22 16.70 19.97 -25.04
CA ALA A 22 15.83 18.77 -25.08
C ALA A 22 16.31 17.70 -26.07
N ALA A 23 17.02 18.11 -27.13
CA ALA A 23 17.55 17.18 -28.16
C ALA A 23 18.80 16.42 -27.65
N ASP A 24 19.63 17.07 -26.85
CA ASP A 24 20.86 16.50 -26.30
C ASP A 24 20.56 15.45 -25.20
N LEU A 25 19.53 15.66 -24.38
CA LEU A 25 19.18 14.77 -23.29
C LEU A 25 18.68 13.40 -23.82
N ASN A 26 17.87 13.41 -24.88
CA ASN A 26 17.35 12.17 -25.48
C ASN A 26 18.45 11.31 -26.14
N GLU A 27 19.48 11.90 -26.71
CA GLU A 27 20.63 11.15 -27.22
C GLU A 27 21.48 10.55 -26.10
N LEU A 28 21.60 11.23 -24.99
CA LEU A 28 22.34 10.78 -23.80
C LEU A 28 21.62 9.62 -23.09
N LEU A 29 20.30 9.59 -23.11
CA LEU A 29 19.49 8.56 -22.44
C LEU A 29 19.44 7.23 -23.19
N LYS A 30 19.62 7.21 -24.51
CA LYS A 30 19.53 5.99 -25.33
C LYS A 30 20.50 4.87 -24.92
N PRO A 31 21.81 5.11 -24.72
CA PRO A 31 22.72 4.07 -24.28
C PRO A 31 22.46 3.64 -22.83
N ILE A 32 22.03 4.56 -21.97
CA ILE A 32 21.81 4.32 -20.54
C ILE A 32 20.54 3.48 -20.32
N ALA A 33 19.51 3.65 -21.15
CA ALA A 33 18.27 2.86 -21.09
C ALA A 33 18.47 1.35 -21.26
N ASN A 34 19.60 0.92 -21.86
CA ASN A 34 19.92 -0.50 -22.06
C ASN A 34 20.78 -1.10 -20.94
N LEU A 35 21.20 -0.31 -19.96
CA LEU A 35 21.91 -0.80 -18.78
C LEU A 35 20.93 -1.44 -17.78
N PRO A 36 21.40 -2.33 -16.88
CA PRO A 36 20.63 -2.77 -15.74
C PRO A 36 20.11 -1.58 -14.91
N PRO A 37 18.88 -1.61 -14.36
CA PRO A 37 18.29 -0.49 -13.64
C PRO A 37 19.15 0.06 -12.49
N GLU A 38 19.91 -0.80 -11.83
CA GLU A 38 20.84 -0.46 -10.76
C GLU A 38 22.03 0.39 -11.23
N ASP A 39 22.46 0.24 -12.49
CA ASP A 39 23.61 0.94 -13.05
C ASP A 39 23.19 2.26 -13.73
N GLN A 40 21.92 2.42 -14.09
CA GLN A 40 21.43 3.57 -14.85
C GLN A 40 21.56 4.88 -14.11
N LEU A 41 21.25 4.93 -12.81
CA LEU A 41 21.35 6.15 -12.02
C LEU A 41 22.81 6.59 -11.87
N THR A 42 23.71 5.65 -11.65
CA THR A 42 25.16 5.90 -11.57
C THR A 42 25.67 6.41 -12.91
N ALA A 43 25.29 5.78 -14.02
CA ALA A 43 25.69 6.22 -15.37
C ALA A 43 25.16 7.62 -15.73
N LEU A 44 23.99 8.02 -15.24
CA LEU A 44 23.44 9.36 -15.40
C LEU A 44 24.27 10.40 -14.62
N ILE A 45 24.69 10.09 -13.41
CA ILE A 45 25.56 10.96 -12.61
C ILE A 45 26.96 11.06 -13.25
N ASP A 46 27.52 9.94 -13.70
CA ASP A 46 28.82 9.89 -14.36
C ASP A 46 28.83 10.64 -15.71
N SER A 47 27.67 10.81 -16.34
CA SER A 47 27.50 11.62 -17.54
C SER A 47 27.49 13.15 -17.27
N GLY A 48 27.62 13.57 -16.00
CA GLY A 48 27.75 14.96 -15.59
C GLY A 48 26.45 15.63 -15.14
N LEU A 49 25.35 14.87 -14.98
CA LEU A 49 24.12 15.38 -14.38
C LEU A 49 24.27 15.48 -12.86
N THR A 50 23.65 16.48 -12.26
CA THR A 50 23.49 16.54 -10.82
C THR A 50 22.60 15.39 -10.32
N GLU A 51 22.73 14.99 -9.04
CA GLU A 51 21.88 13.92 -8.46
C GLU A 51 20.38 14.16 -8.69
N SER A 52 19.92 15.41 -8.61
CA SER A 52 18.52 15.77 -8.83
C SER A 52 18.09 15.62 -10.29
N GLU A 53 18.95 15.99 -11.24
CA GLU A 53 18.72 15.84 -12.68
C GLU A 53 18.81 14.37 -13.08
N ALA A 54 19.79 13.64 -12.57
CA ALA A 54 19.93 12.20 -12.79
C ALA A 54 18.70 11.43 -12.27
N LEU A 55 18.19 11.77 -11.09
CA LEU A 55 16.98 11.16 -10.53
C LEU A 55 15.73 11.48 -11.36
N ASN A 56 15.61 12.70 -11.88
CA ASN A 56 14.50 13.09 -12.75
C ASN A 56 14.58 12.38 -14.12
N SER A 57 15.78 12.28 -14.70
CA SER A 57 16.03 11.58 -15.96
C SER A 57 15.80 10.07 -15.82
N TRP A 58 16.23 9.49 -14.71
CA TRP A 58 15.96 8.09 -14.37
C TRP A 58 14.45 7.83 -14.22
N LYS A 59 13.71 8.70 -13.53
CA LYS A 59 12.25 8.64 -13.46
C LYS A 59 11.59 8.73 -14.84
N GLN A 60 12.13 9.54 -15.74
CA GLN A 60 11.63 9.70 -17.10
C GLN A 60 11.88 8.44 -17.96
N LEU A 61 13.04 7.77 -17.81
CA LEU A 61 13.34 6.49 -18.46
C LEU A 61 12.42 5.35 -17.99
N HIS A 62 11.97 5.41 -16.73
CA HIS A 62 11.11 4.40 -16.12
C HIS A 62 9.63 4.80 -16.07
N SER A 63 9.25 5.99 -16.53
CA SER A 63 7.85 6.33 -16.75
C SER A 63 7.33 5.49 -17.92
N ALA A 64 6.36 4.62 -17.63
CA ALA A 64 5.59 3.98 -18.68
C ALA A 64 4.99 5.08 -19.59
N PRO A 65 4.86 4.85 -20.91
CA PRO A 65 4.20 5.82 -21.78
C PRO A 65 2.83 6.11 -21.16
N GLU A 66 2.56 7.40 -20.93
CA GLU A 66 1.22 7.84 -20.52
C GLU A 66 0.23 7.31 -21.56
N LEU A 67 -0.46 6.26 -21.22
CA LEU A 67 -1.68 5.90 -21.91
C LEU A 67 -2.67 7.02 -21.57
N THR A 68 -2.67 8.06 -22.42
CA THR A 68 -3.77 9.00 -22.47
C THR A 68 -4.99 8.18 -22.82
N ALA A 69 -5.70 7.73 -21.77
CA ALA A 69 -6.97 7.06 -21.96
C ALA A 69 -7.89 8.04 -22.71
N PRO A 70 -8.62 7.56 -23.74
CA PRO A 70 -9.58 8.40 -24.41
C PRO A 70 -10.58 8.89 -23.38
N PHE A 71 -10.90 10.17 -23.46
CA PHE A 71 -11.89 10.88 -22.66
C PHE A 71 -13.19 10.06 -22.61
N VAL A 72 -13.44 9.37 -21.48
CA VAL A 72 -14.67 8.62 -21.30
C VAL A 72 -15.67 9.54 -20.64
N GLN A 73 -16.68 9.96 -21.41
CA GLN A 73 -17.85 10.64 -20.88
C GLN A 73 -18.53 9.73 -19.85
N ARG A 74 -18.72 10.27 -18.66
CA ARG A 74 -19.47 9.64 -17.57
C ARG A 74 -20.88 9.34 -18.05
N ALA A 75 -21.36 8.14 -17.82
CA ALA A 75 -22.80 7.87 -17.81
C ALA A 75 -23.38 8.58 -16.58
N GLU A 76 -24.10 9.68 -16.79
CA GLU A 76 -24.87 10.34 -15.75
C GLU A 76 -26.00 9.41 -15.30
N THR A 77 -26.06 9.10 -14.01
CA THR A 77 -27.26 8.50 -13.43
C THR A 77 -28.38 9.55 -13.38
N PRO A 78 -29.65 9.17 -13.59
CA PRO A 78 -30.76 10.12 -13.67
C PRO A 78 -31.02 10.96 -12.41
N ASP A 79 -30.34 10.70 -11.31
CA ASP A 79 -30.61 11.28 -10.00
C ASP A 79 -29.47 12.11 -9.39
N GLY A 80 -28.42 12.47 -10.14
CA GLY A 80 -27.38 13.42 -9.65
C GLY A 80 -26.66 13.01 -8.37
N GLY A 81 -26.86 11.81 -7.85
CA GLY A 81 -26.16 11.26 -6.69
C GLY A 81 -24.82 10.66 -7.10
N GLN A 82 -23.75 10.99 -6.40
CA GLN A 82 -22.52 10.22 -6.47
C GLN A 82 -22.85 8.80 -6.03
N GLU A 83 -22.90 7.84 -6.97
CA GLU A 83 -22.92 6.42 -6.61
C GLU A 83 -21.61 6.11 -5.87
N LEU A 84 -21.71 6.07 -4.54
CA LEU A 84 -20.71 5.44 -3.72
C LEU A 84 -20.71 3.97 -4.09
N TYR A 85 -19.62 3.47 -4.64
CA TYR A 85 -19.44 2.06 -4.91
C TYR A 85 -19.86 1.27 -3.66
N PRO A 86 -20.65 0.18 -3.77
CA PRO A 86 -21.12 -0.58 -2.61
C PRO A 86 -19.98 -1.39 -1.98
N TRP A 87 -18.84 -0.75 -1.76
CA TRP A 87 -17.67 -1.35 -1.16
C TRP A 87 -17.88 -1.50 0.32
N VAL A 88 -17.68 -2.71 0.75
CA VAL A 88 -17.38 -3.01 2.14
C VAL A 88 -15.94 -2.62 2.39
N GLN A 89 -15.71 -1.43 2.89
CA GLN A 89 -14.39 -1.02 3.30
C GLN A 89 -14.16 -1.39 4.77
N LEU A 90 -13.18 -2.25 5.02
CA LEU A 90 -12.80 -2.69 6.36
C LEU A 90 -11.88 -1.70 7.06
N SER A 91 -10.99 -1.06 6.31
CA SER A 91 -10.01 -0.10 6.82
C SER A 91 -9.73 1.01 5.79
N GLY A 92 -9.14 2.13 6.23
CA GLY A 92 -8.76 3.25 5.36
C GLY A 92 -9.86 4.30 5.15
N HIS A 93 -9.68 5.19 4.15
CA HIS A 93 -10.58 6.30 3.83
C HIS A 93 -11.41 5.99 2.59
N ARG A 94 -12.74 5.88 2.76
CA ARG A 94 -13.69 5.57 1.65
C ARG A 94 -13.57 6.53 0.47
N GLU A 95 -13.28 7.77 0.75
CA GLU A 95 -13.08 8.85 -0.23
C GLU A 95 -11.89 8.63 -1.18
N ASN A 96 -10.97 7.71 -0.84
CA ASN A 96 -9.81 7.39 -1.67
C ASN A 96 -10.11 6.40 -2.79
N PHE A 97 -11.31 5.80 -2.82
CA PHE A 97 -11.67 4.79 -3.81
C PHE A 97 -12.85 5.22 -4.66
N ARG A 98 -12.82 4.85 -5.93
CA ARG A 98 -13.90 5.04 -6.92
C ARG A 98 -14.01 3.81 -7.83
N PRO A 99 -15.18 3.61 -8.51
CA PRO A 99 -15.29 2.60 -9.56
C PRO A 99 -14.21 2.81 -10.62
N GLY A 100 -13.63 1.71 -11.13
CA GLY A 100 -12.65 1.75 -12.20
C GLY A 100 -13.26 2.15 -13.54
N LEU A 101 -12.38 2.50 -14.49
CA LEU A 101 -12.81 2.81 -15.86
C LEU A 101 -13.14 1.56 -16.67
N ARG A 102 -12.70 0.39 -16.21
CA ARG A 102 -12.92 -0.92 -16.83
C ARG A 102 -13.76 -1.79 -15.91
N PRO A 103 -14.59 -2.69 -16.44
CA PRO A 103 -15.24 -3.70 -15.61
C PRO A 103 -14.22 -4.49 -14.80
N GLY A 104 -14.48 -4.73 -13.52
CA GLY A 104 -13.59 -5.47 -12.63
C GLY A 104 -12.34 -4.70 -12.18
N THR A 105 -12.37 -3.36 -12.26
CA THR A 105 -11.29 -2.50 -11.76
C THR A 105 -11.81 -1.45 -10.79
N VAL A 106 -10.87 -0.90 -10.01
CA VAL A 106 -11.10 0.19 -9.07
C VAL A 106 -10.03 1.25 -9.23
N LEU A 107 -10.42 2.49 -8.92
CA LEU A 107 -9.52 3.62 -8.80
C LEU A 107 -9.21 3.86 -7.32
N LYS A 108 -7.94 3.93 -6.97
CA LYS A 108 -7.45 4.36 -5.66
C LYS A 108 -6.70 5.67 -5.83
N LEU A 109 -6.91 6.65 -4.94
CA LEU A 109 -6.20 7.93 -4.98
C LEU A 109 -4.69 7.68 -5.11
N LEU A 110 -4.05 8.37 -6.06
CA LEU A 110 -2.66 8.11 -6.41
C LEU A 110 -1.72 8.36 -5.23
N CYS A 111 -1.01 7.31 -4.86
CA CYS A 111 0.21 7.36 -4.08
C CYS A 111 1.36 6.91 -5.00
N PRO A 112 2.29 7.80 -5.39
CA PRO A 112 3.34 7.45 -6.35
C PRO A 112 4.17 6.22 -5.93
N CYS A 113 4.51 6.12 -4.64
CA CYS A 113 5.23 4.97 -4.11
C CYS A 113 4.43 3.67 -4.24
N GLU A 114 3.11 3.71 -4.02
CA GLU A 114 2.25 2.54 -4.15
C GLU A 114 2.10 2.12 -5.62
N ALA A 115 1.91 3.09 -6.51
CA ALA A 115 1.80 2.84 -7.95
C ALA A 115 3.08 2.20 -8.51
N ASP A 116 4.26 2.71 -8.13
CA ASP A 116 5.54 2.15 -8.56
C ASP A 116 5.77 0.75 -8.01
N CYS A 117 5.52 0.55 -6.72
CA CYS A 117 5.62 -0.76 -6.08
C CYS A 117 4.68 -1.78 -6.73
N LEU A 118 3.40 -1.42 -6.94
CA LEU A 118 2.40 -2.30 -7.52
C LEU A 118 2.72 -2.65 -8.98
N ARG A 119 3.25 -1.68 -9.75
CA ARG A 119 3.74 -1.90 -11.12
C ARG A 119 4.83 -2.97 -11.17
N GLN A 120 5.82 -2.89 -10.26
CA GLN A 120 6.92 -3.85 -10.18
C GLN A 120 6.43 -5.22 -9.70
N LEU A 121 5.61 -5.27 -8.64
CA LEU A 121 5.05 -6.51 -8.10
C LEU A 121 4.16 -7.24 -9.11
N THR A 122 3.32 -6.52 -9.86
CA THR A 122 2.47 -7.13 -10.90
C THR A 122 3.30 -7.80 -12.00
N ALA A 123 4.47 -7.24 -12.31
CA ALA A 123 5.39 -7.80 -13.30
C ALA A 123 6.32 -8.92 -12.74
N ASP A 124 6.38 -9.06 -11.40
CA ASP A 124 7.23 -10.06 -10.75
C ASP A 124 6.67 -11.47 -10.98
N PRO A 125 7.46 -12.41 -11.52
CA PRO A 125 6.97 -13.76 -11.83
C PRO A 125 6.63 -14.60 -10.61
N LEU A 126 7.12 -14.24 -9.41
CA LEU A 126 6.87 -14.95 -8.16
C LEU A 126 5.70 -14.32 -7.40
N LEU A 127 5.63 -12.99 -7.38
CA LEU A 127 4.71 -12.24 -6.51
C LEU A 127 3.48 -11.70 -7.25
N GLY A 128 3.49 -11.60 -8.57
CA GLY A 128 2.43 -10.98 -9.35
C GLY A 128 1.03 -11.59 -9.17
N GLU A 129 0.96 -12.88 -8.84
CA GLU A 129 -0.33 -13.54 -8.56
C GLU A 129 -0.90 -13.20 -7.17
N PHE A 130 -0.10 -12.63 -6.27
CA PHE A 130 -0.49 -12.31 -4.88
C PHE A 130 -0.86 -10.85 -4.68
N VAL A 131 -0.84 -10.03 -5.71
CA VAL A 131 -1.15 -8.60 -5.67
C VAL A 131 -2.25 -8.25 -6.67
N PRO A 132 -3.02 -7.17 -6.46
CA PRO A 132 -3.94 -6.66 -7.46
C PRO A 132 -3.18 -6.34 -8.76
N ARG A 133 -3.73 -6.69 -9.92
CA ARG A 133 -3.15 -6.28 -11.21
C ARG A 133 -3.18 -4.76 -11.31
N TYR A 134 -2.08 -4.17 -11.74
CA TYR A 134 -1.96 -2.75 -11.99
C TYR A 134 -2.24 -2.44 -13.46
N PHE A 135 -3.11 -1.46 -13.73
CA PHE A 135 -3.52 -1.09 -15.08
C PHE A 135 -3.03 0.29 -15.51
N GLY A 136 -2.39 1.03 -14.60
CA GLY A 136 -1.84 2.35 -14.88
C GLY A 136 -2.36 3.44 -13.96
N THR A 137 -1.98 4.67 -14.26
CA THR A 137 -2.45 5.87 -13.58
C THR A 137 -3.46 6.58 -14.46
N VAL A 138 -4.51 7.12 -13.85
CA VAL A 138 -5.61 7.82 -14.52
C VAL A 138 -5.75 9.21 -13.91
N ARG A 139 -5.85 10.24 -14.74
CA ARG A 139 -6.20 11.59 -14.31
C ARG A 139 -7.67 11.87 -14.69
N LEU A 140 -8.48 12.26 -13.71
CA LEU A 140 -9.87 12.65 -13.94
C LEU A 140 -9.98 14.12 -14.37
N GLU A 141 -11.20 14.53 -14.80
CA GLU A 141 -11.48 15.90 -15.27
C GLU A 141 -11.19 16.97 -14.21
N ASP A 142 -11.35 16.65 -12.93
CA ASP A 142 -11.06 17.54 -11.82
C ASP A 142 -9.54 17.69 -11.54
N GLY A 143 -8.69 17.04 -12.35
CA GLY A 143 -7.24 17.00 -12.19
C GLY A 143 -6.73 16.02 -11.16
N THR A 144 -7.61 15.30 -10.45
CA THR A 144 -7.22 14.30 -9.44
C THR A 144 -6.67 13.05 -10.12
N GLU A 145 -5.56 12.55 -9.61
CA GLU A 145 -4.89 11.36 -10.15
C GLU A 145 -5.20 10.14 -9.30
N PHE A 146 -5.44 9.04 -9.99
CA PHE A 146 -5.74 7.74 -9.39
C PHE A 146 -4.86 6.66 -10.00
N LEU A 147 -4.54 5.64 -9.24
CA LEU A 147 -4.08 4.37 -9.78
C LEU A 147 -5.29 3.47 -10.09
N GLU A 148 -5.30 2.83 -11.25
CA GLU A 148 -6.29 1.83 -11.62
C GLU A 148 -5.74 0.44 -11.37
N MET A 149 -6.46 -0.38 -10.61
CA MET A 149 -6.05 -1.75 -10.26
C MET A 149 -7.26 -2.70 -10.27
N GLN A 150 -6.97 -4.00 -10.24
CA GLN A 150 -7.97 -5.06 -10.15
C GLN A 150 -8.87 -4.86 -8.92
N ASP A 151 -10.18 -4.99 -9.14
CA ASP A 151 -11.15 -5.18 -8.07
C ASP A 151 -11.10 -6.63 -7.59
N LEU A 152 -10.50 -6.86 -6.44
CA LEU A 152 -10.34 -8.19 -5.85
C LEU A 152 -11.67 -8.82 -5.43
N LEU A 153 -12.73 -8.02 -5.26
CA LEU A 153 -14.06 -8.50 -4.90
C LEU A 153 -14.91 -8.87 -6.13
N ALA A 154 -14.49 -8.48 -7.33
CA ALA A 154 -15.23 -8.79 -8.56
C ALA A 154 -15.34 -10.30 -8.82
N GLU A 155 -14.39 -11.10 -8.33
CA GLU A 155 -14.40 -12.56 -8.42
C GLU A 155 -15.24 -13.22 -7.32
N PHE A 156 -15.74 -12.44 -6.34
CA PHE A 156 -16.53 -12.89 -5.18
C PHE A 156 -17.87 -12.14 -5.11
N PRO A 157 -18.76 -12.31 -6.10
CA PRO A 157 -20.03 -11.55 -6.16
C PRO A 157 -20.96 -11.83 -4.96
N GLY A 158 -20.77 -12.96 -4.30
CA GLY A 158 -21.44 -13.35 -3.05
C GLY A 158 -20.51 -13.28 -1.84
N CYS A 159 -19.58 -12.33 -1.80
CA CYS A 159 -18.61 -12.21 -0.69
C CYS A 159 -19.32 -12.22 0.67
N THR A 160 -18.99 -13.20 1.50
CA THR A 160 -19.54 -13.35 2.85
C THR A 160 -18.51 -13.08 3.94
N GLY A 161 -17.21 -13.22 3.60
CA GLY A 161 -16.12 -12.96 4.53
C GLY A 161 -15.05 -12.08 3.92
N LEU A 162 -14.70 -11.01 4.64
CA LEU A 162 -13.65 -10.09 4.28
C LEU A 162 -12.84 -9.74 5.53
N MET A 163 -11.51 -9.89 5.47
CA MET A 163 -10.63 -9.59 6.59
C MET A 163 -9.33 -8.94 6.10
N ASP A 164 -8.96 -7.85 6.77
CA ASP A 164 -7.70 -7.11 6.56
C ASP A 164 -6.74 -7.42 7.71
N CYS A 165 -5.64 -8.08 7.41
CA CYS A 165 -4.57 -8.38 8.35
C CYS A 165 -3.34 -7.53 8.04
N LYS A 166 -3.06 -6.54 8.87
CA LYS A 166 -1.85 -5.72 8.76
C LYS A 166 -0.63 -6.50 9.22
N MET A 167 0.35 -6.61 8.32
CA MET A 167 1.52 -7.46 8.51
C MET A 167 2.71 -6.71 9.13
N GLY A 168 3.59 -7.48 9.78
CA GLY A 168 4.83 -7.00 10.37
C GLY A 168 4.72 -6.69 11.85
N SER A 169 5.87 -6.71 12.53
CA SER A 169 6.03 -6.32 13.93
C SER A 169 6.12 -4.81 14.12
N ARG A 170 6.34 -4.07 13.01
CA ARG A 170 6.46 -2.61 12.93
C ARG A 170 5.56 -2.05 11.82
N THR A 171 4.81 -1.00 12.11
CA THR A 171 3.84 -0.38 11.18
C THR A 171 4.16 1.09 10.84
N TYR A 172 5.34 1.57 11.25
CA TYR A 172 5.87 2.90 10.94
C TYR A 172 7.27 2.78 10.30
N LEU A 173 7.64 3.75 9.48
CA LEU A 173 8.99 3.84 8.91
C LEU A 173 9.96 4.36 9.98
N GLU A 174 11.24 3.96 9.91
CA GLU A 174 12.26 4.52 10.80
C GLU A 174 12.40 6.04 10.64
N SER A 175 12.29 6.54 9.42
CA SER A 175 12.27 7.97 9.13
C SER A 175 11.09 8.74 9.77
N GLU A 176 10.03 8.05 10.19
CA GLU A 176 8.94 8.68 10.95
C GLU A 176 9.31 8.91 12.43
N LEU A 177 10.42 8.31 12.91
CA LEU A 177 11.00 8.54 14.24
C LEU A 177 11.97 9.72 14.25
N ASP A 178 12.55 10.04 13.09
CA ASP A 178 13.53 11.10 12.95
C ASP A 178 12.86 12.47 13.04
N GLY A 179 13.53 13.40 13.73
CA GLY A 179 13.05 14.78 13.86
C GLY A 179 12.11 15.02 15.02
N ASP A 180 11.40 16.13 14.96
CA ASP A 180 10.40 16.54 15.96
C ASP A 180 8.99 16.31 15.41
N PRO A 181 8.37 15.15 15.69
CA PRO A 181 7.08 14.79 15.12
C PRO A 181 5.97 15.70 15.68
N LYS A 182 5.27 16.41 14.80
CA LYS A 182 4.17 17.32 15.17
C LYS A 182 3.09 16.57 15.96
N PRO A 183 2.71 17.06 17.15
CA PRO A 183 1.62 16.50 17.93
C PRO A 183 0.30 16.56 17.15
N ARG A 184 -0.51 15.48 17.22
CA ARG A 184 -1.76 15.32 16.49
C ARG A 184 -2.92 15.07 17.42
N ARG A 185 -3.92 15.93 17.34
CA ARG A 185 -5.15 15.85 18.16
C ARG A 185 -6.05 14.68 17.73
N ASP A 186 -6.13 14.38 16.43
CA ASP A 186 -6.94 13.27 15.93
C ASP A 186 -6.43 11.90 16.43
N LEU A 187 -5.11 11.74 16.58
CA LEU A 187 -4.52 10.51 17.14
C LEU A 187 -4.72 10.42 18.65
N TYR A 188 -4.67 11.56 19.36
CA TYR A 188 -5.01 11.63 20.77
C TYR A 188 -6.45 11.18 21.01
N ASN A 189 -7.42 11.73 20.26
CA ASN A 189 -8.82 11.34 20.38
C ASN A 189 -9.03 9.82 20.13
N LYS A 190 -8.36 9.26 19.12
CA LYS A 190 -8.39 7.83 18.84
C LYS A 190 -7.76 6.99 19.96
N MET A 191 -6.72 7.51 20.63
CA MET A 191 -6.10 6.85 21.78
C MET A 191 -7.04 6.82 22.95
N VAL A 192 -7.60 7.96 23.34
CA VAL A 192 -8.52 8.10 24.47
C VAL A 192 -9.82 7.30 24.26
N GLU A 193 -10.32 7.24 23.04
CA GLU A 193 -11.50 6.41 22.68
C GLU A 193 -11.29 4.93 23.03
N VAL A 194 -10.06 4.43 22.87
CA VAL A 194 -9.71 3.03 23.14
C VAL A 194 -9.30 2.85 24.60
N ASP A 195 -8.49 3.78 25.13
CA ASP A 195 -7.95 3.73 26.49
C ASP A 195 -7.75 5.17 27.01
N ALA A 196 -8.62 5.59 27.91
CA ALA A 196 -8.61 6.94 28.48
C ALA A 196 -7.35 7.23 29.31
N ASP A 197 -6.70 6.20 29.85
CA ASP A 197 -5.52 6.30 30.71
C ASP A 197 -4.20 6.12 29.93
N ALA A 198 -4.25 5.87 28.61
CA ALA A 198 -3.07 5.66 27.78
C ALA A 198 -2.22 6.93 27.55
N PRO A 199 -2.79 8.15 27.43
CA PRO A 199 -2.00 9.36 27.29
C PRO A 199 -1.19 9.68 28.54
N THR A 200 0.05 10.19 28.37
CA THR A 200 0.81 10.78 29.47
C THR A 200 0.16 12.07 29.96
N ALA A 201 0.58 12.58 31.14
CA ALA A 201 0.06 13.84 31.68
C ALA A 201 0.28 15.02 30.71
N ASP A 202 1.42 15.06 30.01
CA ASP A 202 1.75 16.10 29.03
C ASP A 202 0.92 15.97 27.76
N GLU A 203 0.73 14.73 27.27
CA GLU A 203 -0.14 14.44 26.13
C GLU A 203 -1.61 14.78 26.42
N ALA A 204 -2.07 14.51 27.65
CA ALA A 204 -3.41 14.86 28.10
C ALA A 204 -3.59 16.38 28.22
N ALA A 205 -2.59 17.11 28.75
CA ALA A 205 -2.62 18.58 28.84
C ALA A 205 -2.62 19.22 27.44
N ALA A 206 -1.82 18.67 26.50
CA ALA A 206 -1.75 19.15 25.12
C ALA A 206 -2.94 18.68 24.26
N GLN A 207 -3.71 17.68 24.70
CA GLN A 207 -4.72 16.97 23.90
C GLN A 207 -4.19 16.54 22.53
N ALA A 208 -2.94 16.10 22.47
CA ALA A 208 -2.27 15.70 21.24
C ALA A 208 -1.19 14.67 21.54
N VAL A 209 -0.90 13.79 20.57
CA VAL A 209 0.12 12.75 20.66
C VAL A 209 0.92 12.70 19.35
N ALA A 210 2.23 12.45 19.45
CA ALA A 210 3.08 12.27 18.30
C ALA A 210 2.70 10.96 17.56
N LYS A 211 2.74 10.98 16.21
CA LYS A 211 2.38 9.80 15.40
C LYS A 211 3.19 8.56 15.75
N PRO A 212 4.52 8.59 15.92
CA PRO A 212 5.31 7.41 16.29
C PRO A 212 4.88 6.85 17.66
N ARG A 213 4.65 7.73 18.66
CA ARG A 213 4.16 7.33 20.00
C ARG A 213 2.83 6.60 19.91
N TYR A 214 1.88 7.14 19.09
CA TYR A 214 0.59 6.50 18.86
C TYR A 214 0.76 5.13 18.19
N MET A 215 1.62 5.02 17.17
CA MET A 215 1.83 3.77 16.44
C MET A 215 2.45 2.69 17.35
N MET A 216 3.48 3.01 18.14
CA MET A 216 4.09 2.09 19.10
C MET A 216 3.08 1.61 20.16
N TRP A 217 2.23 2.51 20.66
CA TRP A 217 1.16 2.14 21.57
C TRP A 217 0.16 1.18 20.92
N ARG A 218 -0.26 1.45 19.66
CA ARG A 218 -1.17 0.58 18.92
C ARG A 218 -0.59 -0.80 18.67
N GLU A 219 0.70 -0.90 18.40
CA GLU A 219 1.40 -2.17 18.23
C GLU A 219 1.40 -2.98 19.54
N GLN A 220 1.71 -2.34 20.66
CA GLN A 220 1.73 -2.99 21.98
C GLN A 220 0.34 -3.42 22.45
N LEU A 221 -0.71 -2.69 22.06
CA LEU A 221 -2.08 -2.99 22.42
C LEU A 221 -2.65 -4.18 21.63
N SER A 222 -2.11 -4.47 20.46
CA SER A 222 -2.60 -5.48 19.53
C SER A 222 -1.64 -6.67 19.39
N SER A 223 -2.03 -7.66 18.59
CA SER A 223 -1.21 -8.82 18.26
C SER A 223 0.01 -8.49 17.37
N THR A 224 0.17 -7.26 16.91
CA THR A 224 1.39 -6.79 16.23
C THR A 224 2.64 -7.10 17.08
N ALA A 225 2.60 -6.78 18.38
CA ALA A 225 3.74 -6.99 19.28
C ALA A 225 4.01 -8.46 19.61
N THR A 226 3.00 -9.35 19.51
CA THR A 226 3.10 -10.74 19.94
C THR A 226 3.18 -11.73 18.79
N LEU A 227 2.55 -11.40 17.67
CA LEU A 227 2.41 -12.29 16.52
C LEU A 227 2.96 -11.67 15.21
N ALA A 228 3.47 -10.44 15.25
CA ALA A 228 3.92 -9.67 14.10
C ALA A 228 2.86 -9.51 12.98
N PHE A 229 1.59 -9.53 13.36
CA PHE A 229 0.46 -9.10 12.55
C PHE A 229 -0.72 -8.75 13.44
N ARG A 230 -1.71 -8.03 12.92
CA ARG A 230 -3.00 -7.81 13.59
C ARG A 230 -4.15 -7.79 12.60
N ILE A 231 -5.33 -8.14 13.05
CA ILE A 231 -6.57 -7.98 12.29
C ILE A 231 -7.02 -6.52 12.45
N ASP A 232 -6.93 -5.72 11.38
CA ASP A 232 -7.32 -4.30 11.37
C ASP A 232 -8.79 -4.11 11.00
N GLY A 233 -9.36 -5.05 10.22
CA GLY A 233 -10.76 -5.07 9.84
C GLY A 233 -11.26 -6.47 9.61
N LEU A 234 -12.51 -6.73 9.98
CA LEU A 234 -13.18 -8.00 9.78
C LEU A 234 -14.66 -7.76 9.52
N GLN A 235 -15.16 -8.33 8.44
CA GLN A 235 -16.58 -8.34 8.13
C GLN A 235 -17.02 -9.77 7.80
N ARG A 236 -18.14 -10.16 8.36
CA ARG A 236 -18.86 -11.38 8.02
C ARG A 236 -20.30 -11.04 7.69
N LEU A 237 -20.76 -11.47 6.56
CA LEU A 237 -22.16 -11.38 6.19
C LEU A 237 -22.84 -12.69 6.56
N MET A 238 -23.35 -12.77 7.76
CA MET A 238 -24.15 -13.94 8.17
C MET A 238 -25.49 -13.98 7.45
N ALA A 239 -26.04 -15.18 7.25
CA ALA A 239 -27.39 -15.37 6.71
C ALA A 239 -28.47 -14.62 7.54
N SER A 240 -28.18 -14.33 8.82
CA SER A 240 -29.02 -13.53 9.72
C SER A 240 -28.85 -12.02 9.58
N GLY A 241 -27.94 -11.53 8.72
CA GLY A 241 -27.62 -10.11 8.58
C GLY A 241 -26.91 -9.48 9.79
N ARG A 242 -26.52 -10.25 10.79
CA ARG A 242 -25.86 -9.77 12.02
C ARG A 242 -24.36 -10.05 11.97
N THR A 243 -23.55 -9.00 12.12
CA THR A 243 -22.13 -9.11 12.49
C THR A 243 -22.00 -9.08 14.00
N HIS A 244 -21.23 -10.00 14.60
CA HIS A 244 -20.83 -9.85 15.99
C HIS A 244 -19.67 -8.83 16.04
N PRO A 245 -19.81 -7.71 16.75
CA PRO A 245 -18.72 -6.77 16.92
C PRO A 245 -17.63 -7.43 17.78
N VAL A 246 -16.46 -7.65 17.20
CA VAL A 246 -15.24 -8.04 17.92
C VAL A 246 -14.44 -6.76 18.15
N ASP A 247 -13.94 -6.54 19.37
CA ASP A 247 -13.01 -5.44 19.61
C ASP A 247 -11.62 -5.79 19.05
N LEU A 248 -11.44 -5.57 17.77
CA LEU A 248 -10.18 -5.82 17.06
C LEU A 248 -9.03 -4.93 17.56
N LYS A 249 -9.34 -3.80 18.23
CA LYS A 249 -8.32 -2.84 18.67
C LYS A 249 -7.45 -3.40 19.80
N ARG A 250 -8.01 -4.30 20.62
CA ARG A 250 -7.34 -4.91 21.78
C ARG A 250 -7.01 -6.39 21.59
N LEU A 251 -7.26 -6.94 20.43
CA LEU A 251 -6.98 -8.33 20.10
C LEU A 251 -5.47 -8.58 20.11
N ARG A 252 -4.95 -9.30 21.11
CA ARG A 252 -3.52 -9.40 21.38
C ARG A 252 -2.97 -10.81 21.50
N SER A 253 -3.64 -11.66 22.23
CA SER A 253 -3.13 -13.00 22.52
C SER A 253 -3.38 -13.99 21.38
N ARG A 254 -2.51 -15.01 21.25
CA ARG A 254 -2.69 -16.08 20.25
C ARG A 254 -4.06 -16.78 20.35
N PRO A 255 -4.57 -17.13 21.55
CA PRO A 255 -5.92 -17.71 21.67
C PRO A 255 -7.04 -16.80 21.17
N GLU A 256 -7.05 -15.52 21.56
CA GLU A 256 -8.06 -14.55 21.09
C GLU A 256 -8.05 -14.40 19.59
N VAL A 257 -6.85 -14.32 18.97
CA VAL A 257 -6.71 -14.26 17.51
C VAL A 257 -7.20 -15.55 16.86
N SER A 258 -6.85 -16.71 17.43
CA SER A 258 -7.32 -18.02 16.96
C SER A 258 -8.85 -18.12 16.97
N ASP A 259 -9.50 -17.72 18.06
CA ASP A 259 -10.95 -17.71 18.18
C ASP A 259 -11.62 -16.77 17.17
N THR A 260 -11.00 -15.61 16.92
CA THR A 260 -11.47 -14.64 15.93
C THR A 260 -11.37 -15.23 14.52
N LEU A 261 -10.26 -15.88 14.18
CA LEU A 261 -10.06 -16.54 12.88
C LEU A 261 -11.02 -17.73 12.71
N ALA A 262 -11.21 -18.57 13.74
CA ALA A 262 -12.17 -19.66 13.72
C ALA A 262 -13.60 -19.14 13.50
N GLY A 263 -13.95 -18.06 14.17
CA GLY A 263 -15.20 -17.36 13.95
C GLY A 263 -15.34 -16.80 12.53
N PHE A 264 -14.27 -16.31 11.91
CA PHE A 264 -14.25 -15.83 10.53
C PHE A 264 -14.54 -16.94 9.52
N LEU A 265 -14.07 -18.15 9.79
CA LEU A 265 -14.29 -19.33 8.95
C LEU A 265 -15.65 -20.01 9.15
N GLU A 266 -16.41 -19.65 10.18
CA GLU A 266 -17.75 -20.20 10.46
C GLU A 266 -17.81 -21.74 10.51
N GLY A 267 -16.75 -22.38 11.01
CA GLY A 267 -16.66 -23.84 11.07
C GLY A 267 -16.43 -24.53 9.72
N ARG A 268 -15.96 -23.81 8.71
CA ARG A 268 -15.70 -24.30 7.34
C ARG A 268 -14.24 -24.75 7.17
N PRO A 269 -13.93 -26.05 7.25
CA PRO A 269 -12.57 -26.56 7.06
C PRO A 269 -12.06 -26.36 5.62
N ASP A 270 -12.95 -26.34 4.62
CA ASP A 270 -12.63 -26.09 3.23
C ASP A 270 -12.02 -24.69 3.01
N LEU A 271 -12.55 -23.67 3.70
CA LEU A 271 -11.99 -22.31 3.67
C LEU A 271 -10.64 -22.26 4.38
N ARG A 272 -10.49 -22.93 5.55
CA ARG A 272 -9.20 -23.04 6.23
C ARG A 272 -8.14 -23.61 5.29
N ASP A 273 -8.46 -24.72 4.63
CA ASP A 273 -7.52 -25.42 3.75
C ASP A 273 -7.14 -24.55 2.53
N ALA A 274 -8.09 -23.85 1.93
CA ALA A 274 -7.86 -22.92 0.83
C ALA A 274 -6.93 -21.75 1.25
N TYR A 275 -7.22 -21.12 2.38
CA TYR A 275 -6.38 -20.06 2.92
C TYR A 275 -4.98 -20.54 3.28
N LEU A 276 -4.87 -21.69 3.96
CA LEU A 276 -3.59 -22.26 4.34
C LEU A 276 -2.73 -22.60 3.13
N ALA A 277 -3.31 -23.19 2.08
CA ALA A 277 -2.61 -23.47 0.83
C ALA A 277 -2.11 -22.17 0.19
N ARG A 278 -2.92 -21.12 0.15
CA ARG A 278 -2.56 -19.82 -0.42
C ARG A 278 -1.45 -19.12 0.38
N LEU A 279 -1.54 -19.11 1.71
CA LEU A 279 -0.52 -18.52 2.60
C LEU A 279 0.83 -19.24 2.46
N ARG A 280 0.82 -20.58 2.42
CA ARG A 280 2.05 -21.38 2.20
C ARG A 280 2.68 -21.08 0.83
N LYS A 281 1.86 -20.95 -0.21
CA LYS A 281 2.32 -20.57 -1.54
C LYS A 281 2.94 -19.18 -1.55
N LEU A 282 2.29 -18.20 -0.90
CA LEU A 282 2.83 -16.85 -0.73
C LEU A 282 4.17 -16.89 0.04
N ARG A 283 4.24 -17.62 1.14
CA ARG A 283 5.47 -17.77 1.94
C ARG A 283 6.64 -18.33 1.10
N ALA A 284 6.35 -19.32 0.26
CA ALA A 284 7.33 -19.91 -0.65
C ALA A 284 7.76 -18.96 -1.77
N ALA A 285 6.89 -18.07 -2.23
CA ALA A 285 7.19 -17.06 -3.24
C ALA A 285 8.01 -15.90 -2.68
N LEU A 286 7.74 -15.46 -1.45
CA LEU A 286 8.46 -14.36 -0.81
C LEU A 286 9.92 -14.71 -0.50
N ALA A 287 10.20 -15.94 -0.10
CA ALA A 287 11.53 -16.35 0.35
C ALA A 287 12.65 -16.14 -0.70
N PRO A 288 12.47 -16.46 -2.00
CA PRO A 288 13.48 -16.21 -3.03
C PRO A 288 13.37 -14.84 -3.70
N SER A 289 12.35 -14.02 -3.38
CA SER A 289 12.11 -12.75 -4.07
C SER A 289 13.16 -11.71 -3.69
N GLU A 290 13.96 -11.27 -4.66
CA GLU A 290 14.89 -10.13 -4.50
C GLU A 290 14.13 -8.84 -4.22
N PHE A 291 12.98 -8.64 -4.87
CA PHE A 291 12.14 -7.47 -4.62
C PHE A 291 11.76 -7.37 -3.15
N PHE A 292 11.36 -8.49 -2.55
CA PHE A 292 10.98 -8.57 -1.15
C PHE A 292 12.18 -8.37 -0.23
N ALA A 293 13.27 -9.11 -0.47
CA ALA A 293 14.46 -9.11 0.39
C ALA A 293 15.17 -7.75 0.50
N LEU A 294 14.99 -6.86 -0.49
CA LEU A 294 15.65 -5.54 -0.51
C LEU A 294 14.74 -4.39 -0.06
N ARG A 295 13.54 -4.68 0.43
CA ARG A 295 12.57 -3.63 0.82
C ARG A 295 11.93 -3.92 2.16
N GLU A 296 11.78 -2.89 2.98
CA GLU A 296 10.95 -2.95 4.18
C GLU A 296 9.46 -2.86 3.78
N PHE A 297 8.65 -3.82 4.24
CA PHE A 297 7.23 -3.91 3.95
C PHE A 297 6.40 -3.33 5.10
N ILE A 298 6.37 -2.01 5.19
CA ILE A 298 5.69 -1.29 6.27
C ILE A 298 4.26 -0.96 5.89
N GLY A 299 3.34 -1.32 6.77
CA GLY A 299 1.92 -0.95 6.65
C GLY A 299 1.16 -1.67 5.55
N SER A 300 1.76 -2.68 4.89
CA SER A 300 1.04 -3.54 3.97
C SER A 300 0.15 -4.54 4.73
N SER A 301 -0.87 -5.05 4.04
CA SER A 301 -1.84 -5.97 4.60
C SER A 301 -1.98 -7.23 3.75
N LEU A 302 -2.52 -8.27 4.35
CA LEU A 302 -3.11 -9.41 3.66
C LEU A 302 -4.63 -9.27 3.70
N LEU A 303 -5.25 -9.21 2.51
CA LEU A 303 -6.69 -9.19 2.35
C LEU A 303 -7.20 -10.61 2.11
N PHE A 304 -8.02 -11.11 3.02
CA PHE A 304 -8.68 -12.40 2.95
C PHE A 304 -10.10 -12.21 2.43
N VAL A 305 -10.48 -12.96 1.43
CA VAL A 305 -11.83 -12.91 0.83
C VAL A 305 -12.36 -14.31 0.63
N HIS A 306 -13.61 -14.55 0.97
CA HIS A 306 -14.34 -15.77 0.61
C HIS A 306 -15.84 -15.53 0.39
N ASP A 307 -16.47 -16.46 -0.25
CA ASP A 307 -17.93 -16.53 -0.38
C ASP A 307 -18.48 -17.86 0.15
N GLN A 308 -19.75 -18.14 -0.15
CA GLN A 308 -20.39 -19.37 0.31
C GLN A 308 -20.01 -20.61 -0.52
N SER A 309 -19.35 -20.44 -1.65
CA SER A 309 -18.95 -21.57 -2.50
C SER A 309 -17.87 -22.40 -1.80
N PRO A 310 -17.89 -23.73 -1.90
CA PRO A 310 -16.92 -24.58 -1.26
C PRO A 310 -15.48 -24.26 -1.69
N GLY A 311 -14.62 -23.96 -0.71
CA GLY A 311 -13.21 -23.66 -0.93
C GLY A 311 -12.92 -22.41 -1.77
N HIS A 312 -13.93 -21.61 -2.11
CA HIS A 312 -13.73 -20.36 -2.86
C HIS A 312 -13.27 -19.25 -1.93
N ALA A 313 -11.95 -19.17 -1.78
CA ALA A 313 -11.27 -18.23 -0.90
C ALA A 313 -9.93 -17.83 -1.50
N CYS A 314 -9.52 -16.59 -1.29
CA CYS A 314 -8.22 -16.09 -1.72
C CYS A 314 -7.62 -15.08 -0.75
N VAL A 315 -6.29 -14.91 -0.85
CA VAL A 315 -5.51 -13.92 -0.08
C VAL A 315 -4.65 -13.11 -1.04
N TRP A 316 -4.64 -11.80 -0.86
CA TRP A 316 -3.78 -10.87 -1.61
C TRP A 316 -3.01 -9.95 -0.67
N MET A 317 -1.80 -9.59 -1.08
CA MET A 317 -1.06 -8.48 -0.50
C MET A 317 -1.63 -7.16 -1.04
N ILE A 318 -1.86 -6.21 -0.16
CA ILE A 318 -2.40 -4.88 -0.48
C ILE A 318 -1.68 -3.78 0.30
N ASP A 319 -1.88 -2.51 -0.07
CA ASP A 319 -1.38 -1.31 0.61
C ASP A 319 0.15 -1.17 0.60
N PHE A 320 0.71 -0.74 -0.53
CA PHE A 320 2.16 -0.64 -0.74
C PHE A 320 2.73 0.78 -0.58
N GLY A 321 1.96 1.73 -0.08
CA GLY A 321 2.36 3.14 -0.01
C GLY A 321 3.56 3.45 0.89
N LYS A 322 3.91 2.55 1.80
CA LYS A 322 5.06 2.68 2.70
C LYS A 322 6.19 1.66 2.44
N ILE A 323 6.14 0.94 1.33
CA ILE A 323 7.26 0.07 0.95
C ILE A 323 8.45 0.95 0.58
N ARG A 324 9.61 0.65 1.13
CA ARG A 324 10.85 1.42 0.89
C ARG A 324 12.03 0.48 0.64
N LEU A 325 12.96 0.92 -0.19
CA LEU A 325 14.23 0.22 -0.38
C LEU A 325 15.00 0.26 0.94
N ALA A 326 15.49 -0.88 1.37
CA ALA A 326 16.33 -1.02 2.55
C ALA A 326 17.83 -0.83 2.17
N PRO A 327 18.69 -0.39 3.12
CA PRO A 327 20.12 -0.27 2.87
C PRO A 327 20.83 -1.59 2.57
N GLY A 328 20.18 -2.72 2.83
CA GLY A 328 20.69 -4.06 2.62
C GLY A 328 19.59 -5.10 2.58
N ARG A 329 19.97 -6.38 2.48
CA ARG A 329 18.99 -7.48 2.49
C ARG A 329 18.38 -7.63 3.88
N LEU A 330 17.07 -7.74 3.94
CA LEU A 330 16.32 -8.01 5.15
C LEU A 330 16.00 -9.50 5.27
N SER A 331 15.92 -9.97 6.50
CA SER A 331 15.46 -11.33 6.81
C SER A 331 13.94 -11.40 6.93
N HIS A 332 13.29 -10.28 7.27
CA HIS A 332 11.89 -10.14 7.62
C HIS A 332 11.43 -11.02 8.81
N THR A 333 12.40 -11.57 9.55
CA THR A 333 12.18 -12.44 10.72
C THR A 333 12.97 -11.98 11.93
N ALA A 334 14.01 -11.18 11.76
CA ALA A 334 14.81 -10.66 12.88
C ALA A 334 14.03 -9.60 13.65
N ASP A 335 14.35 -9.47 14.92
CA ASP A 335 13.82 -8.41 15.76
C ASP A 335 14.24 -7.05 15.22
N TRP A 336 13.28 -6.12 15.17
CA TRP A 336 13.59 -4.76 14.79
C TRP A 336 14.45 -4.06 15.84
N LEU A 337 15.55 -3.47 15.37
CA LEU A 337 16.36 -2.50 16.08
C LEU A 337 16.52 -1.29 15.19
N HIS A 338 16.50 -0.08 15.75
CA HIS A 338 16.65 1.15 14.98
C HIS A 338 17.91 1.09 14.09
N GLY A 339 17.75 1.29 12.79
CA GLY A 339 18.81 1.23 11.78
C GLY A 339 18.96 -0.11 11.07
N ASN A 340 18.27 -1.18 11.49
CA ASN A 340 18.32 -2.47 10.79
C ASN A 340 17.20 -2.67 9.77
N HIS A 341 16.19 -1.82 9.77
CA HIS A 341 15.03 -1.81 8.87
C HIS A 341 14.17 -3.08 8.86
N GLU A 342 14.41 -4.04 9.78
CA GLU A 342 13.61 -5.25 9.88
C GLU A 342 12.14 -4.92 10.19
N ASP A 343 11.23 -5.66 9.60
CA ASP A 343 9.79 -5.41 9.65
C ASP A 343 8.97 -6.54 10.26
N GLY A 344 9.57 -7.74 10.39
CA GLY A 344 8.90 -8.91 10.96
C GLY A 344 7.79 -9.50 10.08
N TYR A 345 7.73 -9.16 8.78
CA TYR A 345 6.66 -9.62 7.88
C TYR A 345 6.55 -11.14 7.81
N LEU A 346 7.68 -11.83 7.63
CA LEU A 346 7.69 -13.30 7.56
C LEU A 346 7.38 -13.95 8.91
N THR A 347 7.80 -13.35 10.02
CA THR A 347 7.39 -13.78 11.35
C THR A 347 5.85 -13.73 11.50
N GLY A 348 5.24 -12.64 11.02
CA GLY A 348 3.79 -12.50 11.00
C GLY A 348 3.10 -13.55 10.13
N LEU A 349 3.64 -13.79 8.94
CA LEU A 349 3.09 -14.77 8.01
C LEU A 349 3.22 -16.21 8.56
N ASP A 350 4.36 -16.55 9.14
CA ASP A 350 4.60 -17.87 9.74
C ASP A 350 3.68 -18.10 10.97
N ASN A 351 3.46 -17.08 11.80
CA ASN A 351 2.49 -17.13 12.91
C ASN A 351 1.05 -17.32 12.41
N LEU A 352 0.69 -16.63 11.33
CA LEU A 352 -0.63 -16.74 10.73
C LEU A 352 -0.87 -18.13 10.13
N ILE A 353 0.12 -18.68 9.42
CA ILE A 353 0.09 -20.06 8.92
C ILE A 353 -0.09 -21.03 10.08
N GLY A 354 0.71 -20.91 11.14
CA GLY A 354 0.59 -21.80 12.33
C GLY A 354 -0.77 -21.71 13.00
N LEU A 355 -1.43 -20.54 13.02
CA LEU A 355 -2.78 -20.39 13.56
C LEU A 355 -3.82 -21.17 12.72
N PHE A 356 -3.72 -21.14 11.40
CA PHE A 356 -4.58 -21.91 10.51
C PHE A 356 -4.29 -23.43 10.61
N GLU A 357 -3.03 -23.84 10.80
CA GLU A 357 -2.63 -25.25 11.00
C GLU A 357 -3.17 -25.83 12.30
N ASP A 358 -3.10 -25.05 13.38
CA ASP A 358 -3.54 -25.47 14.73
C ASP A 358 -5.06 -25.55 14.86
N MET A 359 -5.85 -24.98 13.91
CA MET A 359 -7.29 -24.98 13.99
C MET A 359 -7.89 -26.38 13.93
N GLN A 360 -8.68 -26.70 14.95
CA GLN A 360 -9.47 -27.92 15.00
C GLN A 360 -10.94 -27.59 14.68
N PHE A 361 -11.54 -28.38 13.82
CA PHE A 361 -12.98 -28.33 13.57
C PHE A 361 -13.64 -29.57 14.18
N PRO A 362 -14.78 -29.42 14.84
CA PRO A 362 -15.54 -30.60 15.29
C PRO A 362 -15.85 -31.48 14.07
N PRO A 363 -15.84 -32.80 14.22
CA PRO A 363 -16.24 -33.68 13.13
C PRO A 363 -17.65 -33.28 12.66
N SER A 364 -17.83 -33.15 11.34
CA SER A 364 -19.15 -32.89 10.75
C SER A 364 -20.09 -34.01 11.19
N GLU A 365 -21.22 -33.65 11.81
CA GLU A 365 -22.26 -34.62 12.09
C GLU A 365 -22.69 -35.28 10.76
N PRO A 366 -22.78 -36.61 10.69
CA PRO A 366 -23.26 -37.26 9.48
C PRO A 366 -24.69 -36.81 9.21
N GLN A 367 -24.92 -36.25 8.02
CA GLN A 367 -26.23 -35.86 7.52
C GLN A 367 -27.09 -37.08 7.25
#